data_958e61cdd049f0edba37f607a068f16d
#
_entry.id   958e61cdd049f0edba37f607a068f16d
#
_cell.length_a   1.000
_cell.length_b   1.000
_cell.length_c   1.000
_cell.angle_alpha   90.00
_cell.angle_beta   90.00
_cell.angle_gamma   90.00
#
_symmetry.space_group_name_H-M   'P 1'
#
loop_
_entity.id
_entity.type
_entity.pdbx_description
1 polymer ?
#
loop_
_entity_poly.entity_id
_entity_poly.type
_entity_poly.pdbx_seq_one_letter_code
_entity_poly.pdbx_strand_id
1 'polypeptide(L)'
;QIYNKKAGTNKSLNTTTDKPQITEGEKHTIWHIVKPQSSISNAACFKADNTQFLNHQGDNTLGYWSDADEGSSCRFFKPAAIAMEQAELYANMPENAIGAYTGVEQLDPAITEAEKDLFNFGNANKLVDAIKALKPNGVTLKAGKYYRLQNKYYQSRYANADMTGKENMQKAISSVVLFEATETENQYHLKMQGQGLGHVTKSNQIRLTTDKNNMGSFQVIDKGNALYALKDVTSTEKNFCYIHDASSQSHNLVGWGESADASQWYIVEATDVEVTLNTADNASYATVYLPFAVSSVQGATAYIGQKQGESTLRATAIEAGIPANTGVILKGAANEGKAVLTLGTATSNAEGNALTGTLVEKDYTNELVFGKSAEGAVGFY
;
A
#
# COMPACT_ATOMS: atom_id res chain seq x y z
N GLN A 1 -0.53 22.42 -40.82
CA GLN A 1 -0.74 21.08 -41.40
C GLN A 1 -0.63 20.02 -40.29
N ILE A 2 -1.43 19.00 -40.36
CA ILE A 2 -1.41 17.87 -39.41
C ILE A 2 -1.00 16.62 -40.20
N TYR A 3 0.14 16.02 -39.80
CA TYR A 3 0.69 14.84 -40.44
C TYR A 3 0.58 13.60 -39.53
N ASN A 4 0.37 12.45 -40.13
CA ASN A 4 0.56 11.18 -39.45
C ASN A 4 2.02 10.78 -39.55
N LYS A 5 2.75 10.74 -38.45
CA LYS A 5 4.20 10.44 -38.42
C LYS A 5 4.55 9.09 -39.07
N LYS A 6 3.70 8.08 -38.91
CA LYS A 6 3.91 6.75 -39.48
C LYS A 6 3.71 6.72 -41.02
N ALA A 7 2.78 7.57 -41.49
CA ALA A 7 2.44 7.64 -42.92
C ALA A 7 3.38 8.53 -43.74
N GLY A 8 4.25 9.31 -43.08
CA GLY A 8 5.19 10.23 -43.71
C GLY A 8 4.62 11.64 -43.92
N THR A 9 5.49 12.57 -44.30
CA THR A 9 5.16 14.01 -44.43
C THR A 9 4.37 14.35 -45.68
N ASN A 10 4.26 13.43 -46.65
CA ASN A 10 3.43 13.58 -47.82
C ASN A 10 1.96 13.17 -47.58
N LYS A 11 1.62 12.68 -46.40
CA LYS A 11 0.26 12.30 -45.99
C LYS A 11 -0.17 13.19 -44.82
N SER A 12 -1.15 14.02 -45.08
CA SER A 12 -1.71 14.94 -44.08
C SER A 12 -3.20 14.77 -43.86
N LEU A 13 -3.68 15.21 -42.71
CA LEU A 13 -5.10 15.30 -42.43
C LEU A 13 -5.70 16.46 -43.23
N ASN A 14 -6.55 16.17 -44.16
CA ASN A 14 -7.18 17.13 -45.05
C ASN A 14 -8.69 17.12 -44.91
N THR A 15 -9.30 18.28 -45.24
CA THR A 15 -10.75 18.39 -45.38
C THR A 15 -11.20 17.75 -46.68
N THR A 16 -12.25 16.96 -46.59
CA THR A 16 -13.01 16.45 -47.72
C THR A 16 -14.47 16.89 -47.60
N THR A 17 -15.32 16.54 -48.55
CA THR A 17 -16.75 16.90 -48.50
C THR A 17 -17.49 16.30 -47.33
N ASP A 18 -17.11 15.09 -46.89
CA ASP A 18 -17.86 14.33 -45.89
C ASP A 18 -17.22 14.33 -44.51
N LYS A 19 -15.92 14.07 -44.42
CA LYS A 19 -15.19 13.99 -43.15
C LYS A 19 -13.69 14.21 -43.33
N PRO A 20 -12.95 14.55 -42.26
CA PRO A 20 -11.49 14.64 -42.33
C PRO A 20 -10.86 13.29 -42.72
N GLN A 21 -9.90 13.31 -43.62
CA GLN A 21 -9.22 12.11 -44.11
C GLN A 21 -7.71 12.34 -44.21
N ILE A 22 -6.95 11.28 -44.00
CA ILE A 22 -5.52 11.28 -44.31
C ILE A 22 -5.37 11.05 -45.81
N THR A 23 -4.95 12.07 -46.52
CA THR A 23 -4.73 12.01 -47.96
C THR A 23 -3.28 12.29 -48.34
N GLU A 24 -2.85 11.78 -49.49
CA GLU A 24 -1.56 12.03 -50.08
C GLU A 24 -1.65 13.10 -51.17
N GLY A 25 -0.61 13.91 -51.31
CA GLY A 25 -0.54 14.93 -52.37
C GLY A 25 -0.02 16.30 -51.90
N GLU A 26 0.07 17.22 -52.84
CA GLU A 26 0.64 18.55 -52.63
C GLU A 26 -0.31 19.56 -51.98
N LYS A 27 -1.60 19.32 -52.02
CA LYS A 27 -2.61 20.19 -51.38
C LYS A 27 -2.89 19.73 -49.96
N HIS A 28 -2.55 20.56 -49.01
CA HIS A 28 -2.77 20.31 -47.61
C HIS A 28 -3.75 21.31 -47.02
N THR A 29 -4.69 20.84 -46.20
CA THR A 29 -5.53 21.74 -45.42
C THR A 29 -4.69 22.51 -44.41
N ILE A 30 -4.89 23.80 -44.37
CA ILE A 30 -4.34 24.64 -43.29
C ILE A 30 -5.32 24.58 -42.12
N TRP A 31 -4.82 24.12 -41.00
CA TRP A 31 -5.54 24.05 -39.72
C TRP A 31 -5.10 25.21 -38.84
N HIS A 32 -6.01 26.08 -38.47
CA HIS A 32 -5.76 27.16 -37.52
C HIS A 32 -5.98 26.62 -36.09
N ILE A 33 -5.03 26.87 -35.20
CA ILE A 33 -5.19 26.55 -33.79
C ILE A 33 -5.93 27.70 -33.11
N VAL A 34 -7.11 27.44 -32.59
CA VAL A 34 -7.96 28.44 -31.95
C VAL A 34 -8.35 28.01 -30.53
N LYS A 35 -8.74 28.99 -29.71
CA LYS A 35 -9.17 28.75 -28.34
C LYS A 35 -10.55 28.04 -28.34
N PRO A 36 -10.76 27.01 -27.49
CA PRO A 36 -12.08 26.41 -27.27
C PRO A 36 -13.09 27.41 -26.69
N GLN A 37 -14.36 27.20 -26.96
CA GLN A 37 -15.44 27.95 -26.29
C GLN A 37 -15.62 27.48 -24.85
N SER A 38 -15.32 26.21 -24.57
CA SER A 38 -15.42 25.63 -23.24
C SER A 38 -14.26 26.06 -22.30
N SER A 39 -14.49 25.97 -21.00
CA SER A 39 -13.48 26.22 -19.95
C SER A 39 -12.42 25.12 -19.81
N ILE A 40 -12.33 24.20 -20.78
CA ILE A 40 -11.36 23.09 -20.74
C ILE A 40 -9.95 23.66 -20.80
N SER A 41 -9.20 23.52 -19.71
CA SER A 41 -7.82 23.95 -19.61
C SER A 41 -6.90 23.09 -20.51
N ASN A 42 -5.87 23.71 -21.06
CA ASN A 42 -4.86 23.03 -21.89
C ASN A 42 -5.42 22.36 -23.15
N ALA A 43 -6.51 22.88 -23.71
CA ALA A 43 -7.09 22.41 -24.97
C ALA A 43 -6.99 23.48 -26.05
N ALA A 44 -7.00 23.04 -27.30
CA ALA A 44 -7.10 23.87 -28.49
C ALA A 44 -8.04 23.21 -29.49
N CYS A 45 -8.68 23.99 -30.33
CA CYS A 45 -9.47 23.48 -31.45
C CYS A 45 -8.71 23.68 -32.77
N PHE A 46 -8.87 22.76 -33.68
CA PHE A 46 -8.34 22.87 -35.04
C PHE A 46 -9.46 23.31 -36.00
N LYS A 47 -9.35 24.53 -36.53
CA LYS A 47 -10.28 25.12 -37.46
C LYS A 47 -9.69 25.11 -38.85
N ALA A 48 -10.41 24.56 -39.82
CA ALA A 48 -10.06 24.62 -41.23
C ALA A 48 -10.47 25.96 -41.87
N ASP A 49 -9.91 26.30 -43.01
CA ASP A 49 -10.21 27.54 -43.75
C ASP A 49 -11.70 27.67 -44.11
N ASN A 50 -12.42 26.56 -44.25
CA ASN A 50 -13.85 26.50 -44.53
C ASN A 50 -14.73 26.78 -43.30
N THR A 51 -14.16 27.26 -42.19
CA THR A 51 -14.84 27.56 -40.92
C THR A 51 -15.28 26.34 -40.07
N GLN A 52 -15.00 25.12 -40.50
CA GLN A 52 -15.34 23.91 -39.77
C GLN A 52 -14.21 23.51 -38.81
N PHE A 53 -14.60 22.94 -37.69
CA PHE A 53 -13.70 22.43 -36.68
C PHE A 53 -13.54 20.90 -36.80
N LEU A 54 -12.32 20.42 -36.56
CA LEU A 54 -12.09 18.99 -36.31
C LEU A 54 -12.80 18.59 -35.02
N ASN A 55 -13.68 17.60 -35.08
CA ASN A 55 -14.55 17.22 -33.97
C ASN A 55 -14.54 15.71 -33.76
N HIS A 56 -14.53 15.27 -32.50
CA HIS A 56 -14.76 13.90 -32.10
C HIS A 56 -16.28 13.68 -31.98
N GLN A 57 -16.82 12.87 -32.85
CA GLN A 57 -18.26 12.60 -32.94
C GLN A 57 -18.68 11.56 -31.86
N GLY A 58 -19.99 11.55 -31.57
CA GLY A 58 -20.56 10.61 -30.60
C GLY A 58 -20.43 9.12 -30.95
N ASP A 59 -20.09 8.80 -32.20
CA ASP A 59 -19.78 7.44 -32.67
C ASP A 59 -18.28 7.08 -32.61
N ASN A 60 -17.48 7.88 -31.93
CA ASN A 60 -16.03 7.76 -31.83
C ASN A 60 -15.27 7.97 -33.16
N THR A 61 -15.86 8.60 -34.14
CA THR A 61 -15.20 9.01 -35.40
C THR A 61 -14.74 10.46 -35.35
N LEU A 62 -13.86 10.84 -36.27
CA LEU A 62 -13.51 12.24 -36.51
C LEU A 62 -14.47 12.79 -37.60
N GLY A 63 -15.04 13.92 -37.30
CA GLY A 63 -15.94 14.63 -38.20
C GLY A 63 -15.71 16.13 -38.22
N TYR A 64 -16.67 16.87 -38.76
CA TYR A 64 -16.70 18.33 -38.76
C TYR A 64 -17.79 18.86 -37.85
N TRP A 65 -17.54 20.02 -37.26
CA TRP A 65 -18.53 20.74 -36.47
C TRP A 65 -18.44 22.26 -36.73
N SER A 66 -19.51 22.96 -36.47
CA SER A 66 -19.57 24.43 -36.70
C SER A 66 -18.91 25.24 -35.57
N ASP A 67 -18.77 24.64 -34.41
CA ASP A 67 -18.36 25.34 -33.20
C ASP A 67 -17.11 24.73 -32.54
N ALA A 68 -16.40 25.55 -31.74
CA ALA A 68 -15.26 25.16 -30.92
C ALA A 68 -15.72 24.58 -29.57
N ASP A 69 -16.68 23.66 -29.59
CA ASP A 69 -17.27 22.99 -28.43
C ASP A 69 -16.36 21.97 -27.76
N GLU A 70 -16.88 21.16 -26.82
CA GLU A 70 -16.11 20.13 -26.13
C GLU A 70 -15.63 19.03 -27.09
N GLY A 71 -16.46 18.59 -28.03
CA GLY A 71 -16.10 17.58 -29.04
C GLY A 71 -15.03 18.06 -30.01
N SER A 72 -14.92 19.36 -30.24
CA SER A 72 -13.87 19.99 -31.04
C SER A 72 -12.58 20.31 -30.23
N SER A 73 -12.60 20.14 -28.91
CA SER A 73 -11.50 20.48 -28.02
C SER A 73 -10.47 19.36 -27.95
N CYS A 74 -9.30 19.60 -28.55
CA CYS A 74 -8.19 18.67 -28.58
C CYS A 74 -7.14 19.04 -27.53
N ARG A 75 -6.58 18.05 -26.84
CA ARG A 75 -5.43 18.21 -25.96
C ARG A 75 -4.20 17.65 -26.63
N PHE A 76 -3.08 18.35 -26.47
CA PHE A 76 -1.77 17.85 -26.89
C PHE A 76 -1.14 17.08 -25.74
N PHE A 77 -0.86 15.83 -25.99
CA PHE A 77 -0.18 14.96 -25.01
C PHE A 77 1.26 14.71 -25.45
N LYS A 78 2.12 14.63 -24.47
CA LYS A 78 3.45 14.07 -24.63
C LYS A 78 3.31 12.55 -24.50
N PRO A 79 3.49 11.75 -25.56
CA PRO A 79 3.18 10.31 -25.51
C PRO A 79 3.97 9.57 -24.45
N ALA A 80 5.24 9.92 -24.25
CA ALA A 80 6.06 9.31 -23.21
C ALA A 80 5.60 9.72 -21.79
N ALA A 81 5.08 10.93 -21.59
CA ALA A 81 4.57 11.35 -20.28
C ALA A 81 3.36 10.51 -19.84
N ILE A 82 2.44 10.18 -20.74
CA ILE A 82 1.31 9.30 -20.43
C ILE A 82 1.78 7.90 -20.06
N ALA A 83 2.74 7.35 -20.83
CA ALA A 83 3.30 6.04 -20.54
C ALA A 83 4.10 6.05 -19.21
N MET A 84 4.74 7.17 -18.86
CA MET A 84 5.43 7.35 -17.58
C MET A 84 4.44 7.35 -16.41
N GLU A 85 3.35 8.10 -16.47
CA GLU A 85 2.32 8.05 -15.42
C GLU A 85 1.85 6.62 -15.15
N GLN A 86 1.64 5.83 -16.22
CA GLN A 86 1.27 4.42 -16.07
C GLN A 86 2.41 3.59 -15.46
N ALA A 87 3.65 3.77 -15.90
CA ALA A 87 4.81 3.06 -15.37
C ALA A 87 5.03 3.36 -13.87
N GLU A 88 4.92 4.63 -13.48
CA GLU A 88 5.05 5.08 -12.09
C GLU A 88 4.00 4.46 -11.16
N LEU A 89 2.76 4.25 -11.64
CA LEU A 89 1.75 3.54 -10.87
C LEU A 89 2.20 2.13 -10.50
N TYR A 90 2.86 1.41 -11.42
CA TYR A 90 3.40 0.07 -11.15
C TYR A 90 4.68 0.13 -10.31
N ALA A 91 5.61 1.05 -10.61
CA ALA A 91 6.87 1.19 -9.90
C ALA A 91 6.68 1.53 -8.40
N ASN A 92 5.60 2.24 -8.07
CA ASN A 92 5.28 2.62 -6.69
C ASN A 92 4.47 1.56 -5.92
N MET A 93 4.10 0.43 -6.53
CA MET A 93 3.41 -0.65 -5.82
C MET A 93 4.38 -1.38 -4.89
N PRO A 94 4.02 -1.60 -3.61
CA PRO A 94 4.83 -2.44 -2.74
C PRO A 94 4.97 -3.86 -3.29
N GLU A 95 6.17 -4.41 -3.31
CA GLU A 95 6.48 -5.71 -3.93
C GLU A 95 5.57 -6.85 -3.44
N ASN A 96 5.32 -6.91 -2.13
CA ASN A 96 4.50 -7.96 -1.50
C ASN A 96 3.04 -7.53 -1.30
N ALA A 97 2.55 -6.51 -2.03
CA ALA A 97 1.15 -6.13 -1.97
C ALA A 97 0.29 -7.11 -2.78
N ILE A 98 -0.94 -7.33 -2.28
CA ILE A 98 -1.94 -8.11 -3.00
C ILE A 98 -2.24 -7.43 -4.34
N GLY A 99 -2.21 -8.19 -5.43
CA GLY A 99 -2.47 -7.69 -6.78
C GLY A 99 -1.34 -6.85 -7.38
N ALA A 100 -0.18 -6.76 -6.74
CA ALA A 100 1.01 -6.11 -7.30
C ALA A 100 1.71 -6.98 -8.35
N TYR A 101 2.76 -6.44 -8.94
CA TYR A 101 3.50 -7.06 -10.04
C TYR A 101 4.97 -7.23 -9.68
N THR A 102 5.63 -8.20 -10.31
CA THR A 102 7.08 -8.40 -10.31
C THR A 102 7.68 -7.88 -11.61
N GLY A 103 8.98 -7.55 -11.60
CA GLY A 103 9.70 -6.99 -12.77
C GLY A 103 9.62 -5.47 -12.83
N VAL A 104 9.13 -4.82 -11.77
CA VAL A 104 8.97 -3.35 -11.70
C VAL A 104 10.30 -2.61 -11.74
N GLU A 105 11.39 -3.25 -11.33
CA GLU A 105 12.76 -2.72 -11.39
C GLU A 105 13.23 -2.40 -12.83
N GLN A 106 12.54 -2.94 -13.83
CA GLN A 106 12.82 -2.66 -15.25
C GLN A 106 12.16 -1.38 -15.74
N LEU A 107 11.21 -0.81 -14.96
CA LEU A 107 10.52 0.42 -15.32
C LEU A 107 11.41 1.66 -15.13
N ASP A 108 12.23 1.71 -14.08
CA ASP A 108 13.07 2.87 -13.77
C ASP A 108 14.00 3.28 -14.91
N PRO A 109 14.76 2.36 -15.55
CA PRO A 109 15.59 2.70 -16.72
C PRO A 109 14.77 3.21 -17.89
N ALA A 110 13.56 2.66 -18.11
CA ALA A 110 12.68 3.06 -19.20
C ALA A 110 12.04 4.45 -18.93
N ILE A 111 11.68 4.74 -17.68
CA ILE A 111 11.21 6.06 -17.23
C ILE A 111 12.31 7.09 -17.43
N THR A 112 13.52 6.84 -16.92
CA THR A 112 14.68 7.72 -17.06
C THR A 112 15.01 8.04 -18.52
N GLU A 113 14.88 7.05 -19.42
CA GLU A 113 15.09 7.28 -20.86
C GLU A 113 13.95 8.12 -21.47
N ALA A 114 12.71 7.92 -21.03
CA ALA A 114 11.56 8.65 -21.51
C ALA A 114 11.57 10.13 -21.09
N GLU A 115 12.12 10.46 -19.92
CA GLU A 115 12.28 11.84 -19.42
C GLU A 115 13.12 12.71 -20.34
N LYS A 116 14.07 12.12 -21.06
CA LYS A 116 14.97 12.85 -21.98
C LYS A 116 14.23 13.43 -23.18
N ASP A 117 13.15 12.79 -23.64
CA ASP A 117 12.30 13.26 -24.73
C ASP A 117 10.88 12.72 -24.61
N LEU A 118 10.01 13.54 -23.99
CA LEU A 118 8.62 13.20 -23.72
C LEU A 118 7.75 13.10 -24.99
N PHE A 119 8.20 13.65 -26.11
CA PHE A 119 7.51 13.57 -27.40
C PHE A 119 7.94 12.36 -28.23
N ASN A 120 8.93 11.58 -27.77
CA ASN A 120 9.47 10.44 -28.48
C ASN A 120 8.52 9.22 -28.34
N PHE A 121 7.85 8.85 -29.44
CA PHE A 121 7.00 7.65 -29.48
C PHE A 121 7.77 6.36 -29.27
N GLY A 122 9.06 6.30 -29.62
CA GLY A 122 9.92 5.14 -29.36
C GLY A 122 10.10 4.91 -27.86
N ASN A 123 10.26 5.99 -27.07
CA ASN A 123 10.34 5.92 -25.63
C ASN A 123 8.99 5.53 -25.00
N ALA A 124 7.89 6.10 -25.49
CA ALA A 124 6.56 5.68 -25.07
C ALA A 124 6.30 4.19 -25.30
N ASN A 125 6.69 3.68 -26.47
CA ASN A 125 6.52 2.25 -26.80
C ASN A 125 7.41 1.36 -25.90
N LYS A 126 8.65 1.74 -25.61
CA LYS A 126 9.50 1.01 -24.67
C LYS A 126 8.87 0.90 -23.27
N LEU A 127 8.29 2.00 -22.75
CA LEU A 127 7.57 1.98 -21.46
C LEU A 127 6.36 1.05 -21.51
N VAL A 128 5.55 1.14 -22.57
CA VAL A 128 4.38 0.26 -22.77
C VAL A 128 4.81 -1.20 -22.85
N ASP A 129 5.91 -1.51 -23.52
CA ASP A 129 6.41 -2.88 -23.63
C ASP A 129 6.98 -3.36 -22.29
N ALA A 130 7.66 -2.50 -21.53
CA ALA A 130 8.10 -2.81 -20.16
C ALA A 130 6.91 -3.09 -19.23
N ILE A 131 5.85 -2.27 -19.28
CA ILE A 131 4.61 -2.50 -18.51
C ILE A 131 3.97 -3.85 -18.89
N LYS A 132 3.89 -4.18 -20.18
CA LYS A 132 3.35 -5.47 -20.65
C LYS A 132 4.17 -6.68 -20.23
N ALA A 133 5.44 -6.50 -19.94
CA ALA A 133 6.33 -7.56 -19.47
C ALA A 133 6.18 -7.88 -17.97
N LEU A 134 5.51 -7.00 -17.21
CA LEU A 134 5.24 -7.21 -15.78
C LEU A 134 4.38 -8.45 -15.58
N LYS A 135 4.64 -9.16 -14.49
CA LYS A 135 3.88 -10.37 -14.12
C LYS A 135 3.23 -10.16 -12.74
N PRO A 136 1.99 -10.65 -12.53
CA PRO A 136 1.41 -10.65 -11.20
C PRO A 136 2.33 -11.34 -10.19
N ASN A 137 2.49 -10.78 -8.99
CA ASN A 137 3.34 -11.35 -7.93
C ASN A 137 2.74 -12.63 -7.29
N GLY A 138 1.48 -12.94 -7.60
CA GLY A 138 0.77 -14.12 -7.07
C GLY A 138 0.33 -13.99 -5.60
N VAL A 139 0.60 -12.87 -4.94
CA VAL A 139 0.16 -12.62 -3.56
C VAL A 139 -1.35 -12.35 -3.56
N THR A 140 -2.09 -13.17 -2.80
CA THR A 140 -3.55 -13.08 -2.67
C THR A 140 -3.96 -12.95 -1.21
N LEU A 141 -5.06 -12.23 -0.96
CA LEU A 141 -5.62 -12.11 0.38
C LEU A 141 -6.11 -13.47 0.88
N LYS A 142 -5.63 -13.87 2.05
CA LYS A 142 -6.00 -15.11 2.72
C LYS A 142 -6.40 -14.82 4.16
N ALA A 143 -7.54 -15.35 4.57
CA ALA A 143 -7.96 -15.32 5.97
C ALA A 143 -6.93 -16.04 6.88
N GLY A 144 -6.75 -15.52 8.09
CA GLY A 144 -5.79 -16.05 9.06
C GLY A 144 -4.34 -15.67 8.77
N LYS A 145 -4.08 -14.83 7.75
CA LYS A 145 -2.76 -14.31 7.43
C LYS A 145 -2.60 -12.87 7.91
N TYR A 146 -1.35 -12.45 8.00
CA TYR A 146 -0.92 -11.15 8.51
C TYR A 146 -0.47 -10.24 7.39
N TYR A 147 -0.92 -9.00 7.44
CA TYR A 147 -0.66 -7.98 6.44
C TYR A 147 -0.31 -6.66 7.11
N ARG A 148 0.07 -5.67 6.30
CA ARG A 148 0.16 -4.26 6.65
C ARG A 148 -0.69 -3.45 5.71
N LEU A 149 -1.26 -2.37 6.19
CA LEU A 149 -2.02 -1.42 5.38
C LEU A 149 -1.14 -0.20 5.14
N GLN A 150 -0.59 -0.06 3.92
CA GLN A 150 0.18 1.10 3.49
C GLN A 150 -0.73 2.08 2.78
N ASN A 151 -0.73 3.35 3.20
CA ASN A 151 -1.62 4.35 2.64
C ASN A 151 -1.21 4.74 1.22
N LYS A 152 -2.18 4.89 0.31
CA LYS A 152 -1.93 5.34 -1.06
C LYS A 152 -1.40 6.76 -1.12
N TYR A 153 -2.05 7.69 -0.43
CA TYR A 153 -1.73 9.12 -0.50
C TYR A 153 -0.48 9.46 0.30
N TYR A 154 -0.35 8.87 1.49
CA TYR A 154 0.82 9.01 2.37
C TYR A 154 1.66 7.74 2.29
N GLN A 155 2.39 7.54 1.19
CA GLN A 155 3.07 6.28 0.85
C GLN A 155 4.09 5.77 1.88
N SER A 156 4.66 6.66 2.70
CA SER A 156 5.52 6.27 3.82
C SER A 156 4.75 5.79 5.06
N ARG A 157 3.41 5.95 5.09
CA ARG A 157 2.59 5.70 6.28
C ARG A 157 1.85 4.37 6.20
N TYR A 158 1.82 3.73 7.36
CA TYR A 158 1.13 2.47 7.59
C TYR A 158 0.13 2.63 8.74
N ALA A 159 -1.00 1.94 8.65
CA ALA A 159 -1.91 1.80 9.78
C ALA A 159 -1.17 1.18 10.98
N ASN A 160 -1.36 1.73 12.16
CA ASN A 160 -0.66 1.33 13.38
C ASN A 160 -1.64 1.06 14.52
N ALA A 161 -1.25 0.26 15.51
CA ALA A 161 -2.11 -0.20 16.59
C ALA A 161 -2.62 0.92 17.54
N ASP A 162 -2.04 2.11 17.50
CA ASP A 162 -2.60 3.29 18.17
C ASP A 162 -3.68 4.01 17.35
N MET A 163 -4.10 3.37 16.26
CA MET A 163 -5.09 3.89 15.32
C MET A 163 -4.68 5.20 14.66
N THR A 164 -3.41 5.30 14.29
CA THR A 164 -2.86 6.38 13.47
C THR A 164 -2.11 5.83 12.25
N GLY A 165 -1.98 6.65 11.21
CA GLY A 165 -1.01 6.40 10.14
C GLY A 165 0.38 6.82 10.58
N LYS A 166 1.34 5.91 10.66
CA LYS A 166 2.74 6.19 11.05
C LYS A 166 3.73 5.90 9.94
N GLU A 167 4.77 6.74 9.88
CA GLU A 167 5.84 6.58 8.91
C GLU A 167 6.78 5.44 9.27
N ASN A 168 7.33 4.81 8.22
CA ASN A 168 8.39 3.81 8.33
C ASN A 168 8.05 2.60 9.21
N MET A 169 6.77 2.16 9.19
CA MET A 169 6.28 1.04 10.00
C MET A 169 6.32 -0.32 9.27
N GLN A 170 7.04 -0.42 8.14
CA GLN A 170 7.08 -1.63 7.30
C GLN A 170 7.66 -2.88 7.99
N LYS A 171 8.32 -2.72 9.14
CA LYS A 171 8.85 -3.82 9.96
C LYS A 171 8.36 -3.78 11.41
N ALA A 172 7.50 -2.83 11.77
CA ALA A 172 7.02 -2.68 13.13
C ALA A 172 5.98 -3.75 13.48
N ILE A 173 6.03 -4.27 14.70
CA ILE A 173 5.02 -5.19 15.26
C ILE A 173 3.64 -4.52 15.29
N SER A 174 3.59 -3.25 15.65
CA SER A 174 2.36 -2.47 15.81
C SER A 174 1.63 -2.16 14.49
N SER A 175 2.26 -2.40 13.33
CA SER A 175 1.61 -2.26 12.01
C SER A 175 1.05 -3.56 11.45
N VAL A 176 1.25 -4.69 12.13
CA VAL A 176 0.78 -6.00 11.66
C VAL A 176 -0.72 -6.14 11.92
N VAL A 177 -1.45 -6.46 10.87
CA VAL A 177 -2.91 -6.65 10.86
C VAL A 177 -3.23 -8.11 10.51
N LEU A 178 -3.98 -8.79 11.34
CA LEU A 178 -4.58 -10.08 11.03
C LEU A 178 -5.91 -9.86 10.31
N PHE A 179 -6.11 -10.49 9.17
CA PHE A 179 -7.39 -10.59 8.49
C PHE A 179 -8.09 -11.89 8.93
N GLU A 180 -8.97 -11.80 9.91
CA GLU A 180 -9.76 -12.95 10.41
C GLU A 180 -11.08 -13.03 9.65
N ALA A 181 -11.37 -14.17 9.01
CA ALA A 181 -12.61 -14.35 8.27
C ALA A 181 -13.84 -14.19 9.18
N THR A 182 -14.87 -13.58 8.65
CA THR A 182 -16.23 -13.63 9.22
C THR A 182 -17.02 -14.80 8.60
N GLU A 183 -18.28 -14.95 8.97
CA GLU A 183 -19.19 -15.92 8.33
C GLU A 183 -19.59 -15.49 6.90
N THR A 184 -19.37 -14.23 6.54
CA THR A 184 -19.69 -13.69 5.21
C THR A 184 -18.43 -13.67 4.34
N GLU A 185 -18.54 -14.18 3.13
CA GLU A 185 -17.46 -14.18 2.15
C GLU A 185 -16.95 -12.75 1.87
N ASN A 186 -15.63 -12.60 1.71
CA ASN A 186 -14.92 -11.34 1.50
C ASN A 186 -15.13 -10.28 2.60
N GLN A 187 -15.53 -10.71 3.79
CA GLN A 187 -15.58 -9.85 4.98
C GLN A 187 -14.64 -10.38 6.06
N TYR A 188 -13.99 -9.46 6.76
CA TYR A 188 -12.96 -9.76 7.74
C TYR A 188 -13.12 -8.92 9.00
N HIS A 189 -12.83 -9.50 10.15
CA HIS A 189 -12.43 -8.73 11.31
C HIS A 189 -10.93 -8.41 11.18
N LEU A 190 -10.58 -7.14 11.24
CA LEU A 190 -9.19 -6.71 11.22
C LEU A 190 -8.70 -6.63 12.67
N LYS A 191 -7.59 -7.32 12.98
CA LYS A 191 -7.04 -7.33 14.34
C LYS A 191 -5.60 -6.85 14.36
N MET A 192 -5.29 -5.98 15.31
CA MET A 192 -3.94 -5.51 15.61
C MET A 192 -3.62 -5.78 17.07
N GLN A 193 -2.45 -6.33 17.35
CA GLN A 193 -2.05 -6.72 18.72
C GLN A 193 -3.14 -7.51 19.47
N GLY A 194 -3.78 -8.45 18.78
CA GLY A 194 -4.81 -9.31 19.36
C GLY A 194 -6.18 -8.68 19.59
N GLN A 195 -6.34 -7.37 19.33
CA GLN A 195 -7.61 -6.63 19.45
C GLN A 195 -8.20 -6.34 18.07
N GLY A 196 -9.52 -6.37 17.95
CA GLY A 196 -10.23 -6.02 16.72
C GLY A 196 -10.33 -4.51 16.53
N LEU A 197 -10.36 -4.06 15.28
CA LEU A 197 -10.77 -2.70 14.95
C LEU A 197 -12.26 -2.56 15.24
N GLY A 198 -12.63 -1.51 15.96
CA GLY A 198 -14.02 -1.16 16.23
C GLY A 198 -14.72 -0.55 15.03
N HIS A 199 -15.99 -0.19 15.20
CA HIS A 199 -16.78 0.42 14.14
C HIS A 199 -16.21 1.73 13.64
N VAL A 200 -16.28 1.90 12.32
CA VAL A 200 -15.81 3.10 11.63
C VAL A 200 -16.94 4.13 11.56
N THR A 201 -16.70 5.31 12.11
CA THR A 201 -17.64 6.42 12.07
C THR A 201 -16.99 7.70 11.54
N LYS A 202 -17.79 8.58 10.95
CA LYS A 202 -17.31 9.81 10.30
C LYS A 202 -16.46 10.66 11.24
N SER A 203 -15.22 10.93 10.81
CA SER A 203 -14.27 11.82 11.49
C SER A 203 -13.92 11.45 12.94
N ASN A 204 -14.37 10.30 13.42
CA ASN A 204 -13.99 9.79 14.74
C ASN A 204 -12.84 8.79 14.61
N GLN A 205 -11.87 8.89 15.51
CA GLN A 205 -10.78 7.93 15.55
C GLN A 205 -11.31 6.52 15.84
N ILE A 206 -10.94 5.58 14.99
CA ILE A 206 -11.20 4.15 15.18
C ILE A 206 -10.51 3.72 16.49
N ARG A 207 -11.10 2.80 17.23
CA ARG A 207 -10.52 2.26 18.46
C ARG A 207 -10.34 0.76 18.34
N LEU A 208 -9.32 0.24 18.97
CA LEU A 208 -9.19 -1.19 19.18
C LEU A 208 -10.15 -1.65 20.29
N THR A 209 -10.67 -2.87 20.15
CA THR A 209 -11.60 -3.47 21.10
C THR A 209 -11.38 -4.96 21.25
N THR A 210 -11.59 -5.48 22.45
CA THR A 210 -11.67 -6.92 22.75
C THR A 210 -13.12 -7.44 22.74
N ASP A 211 -14.09 -6.53 22.78
CA ASP A 211 -15.52 -6.87 22.72
C ASP A 211 -15.94 -7.18 21.28
N LYS A 212 -16.31 -8.43 21.03
CA LYS A 212 -16.75 -8.91 19.71
C LYS A 212 -17.94 -8.15 19.14
N ASN A 213 -18.84 -7.65 20.02
CA ASN A 213 -20.03 -6.90 19.60
C ASN A 213 -19.69 -5.50 19.07
N ASN A 214 -18.51 -4.98 19.44
CA ASN A 214 -18.03 -3.67 19.02
C ASN A 214 -16.97 -3.75 17.91
N MET A 215 -16.66 -4.95 17.39
CA MET A 215 -15.75 -5.12 16.26
C MET A 215 -16.47 -4.78 14.95
N GLY A 216 -15.80 -3.99 14.10
CA GLY A 216 -16.22 -3.78 12.72
C GLY A 216 -16.03 -5.05 11.87
N SER A 217 -16.89 -5.22 10.87
CA SER A 217 -16.73 -6.20 9.82
C SER A 217 -16.36 -5.48 8.52
N PHE A 218 -15.20 -5.79 7.96
CA PHE A 218 -14.62 -5.04 6.87
C PHE A 218 -14.70 -5.80 5.56
N GLN A 219 -15.40 -5.22 4.59
CA GLN A 219 -15.37 -5.65 3.20
C GLN A 219 -14.14 -5.04 2.51
N VAL A 220 -13.39 -5.89 1.79
CA VAL A 220 -12.25 -5.46 0.98
C VAL A 220 -12.74 -5.19 -0.44
N ILE A 221 -12.67 -3.93 -0.88
CA ILE A 221 -13.15 -3.47 -2.18
C ILE A 221 -11.94 -3.16 -3.06
N ASP A 222 -11.81 -3.88 -4.17
CA ASP A 222 -10.76 -3.66 -5.16
C ASP A 222 -10.99 -2.31 -5.90
N LYS A 223 -9.96 -1.47 -5.93
CA LYS A 223 -9.94 -0.17 -6.62
C LYS A 223 -9.06 -0.18 -7.86
N GLY A 224 -8.52 -1.34 -8.23
CA GLY A 224 -7.50 -1.49 -9.27
C GLY A 224 -6.10 -1.08 -8.81
N ASN A 225 -5.09 -1.44 -9.60
CA ASN A 225 -3.68 -1.10 -9.34
C ASN A 225 -3.18 -1.51 -7.94
N ALA A 226 -3.57 -2.71 -7.47
CA ALA A 226 -3.26 -3.24 -6.14
C ALA A 226 -3.77 -2.39 -4.96
N LEU A 227 -4.70 -1.48 -5.20
CA LEU A 227 -5.31 -0.61 -4.19
C LEU A 227 -6.66 -1.16 -3.74
N TYR A 228 -6.93 -1.02 -2.46
CA TYR A 228 -8.15 -1.50 -1.81
C TYR A 228 -8.75 -0.43 -0.90
N ALA A 229 -10.08 -0.36 -0.87
CA ALA A 229 -10.82 0.37 0.16
C ALA A 229 -11.37 -0.63 1.18
N LEU A 230 -11.25 -0.31 2.46
CA LEU A 230 -11.69 -1.16 3.58
C LEU A 230 -12.96 -0.55 4.18
N LYS A 231 -14.12 -1.15 3.86
CA LYS A 231 -15.44 -0.68 4.27
C LYS A 231 -15.95 -1.44 5.48
N ASP A 232 -16.21 -0.76 6.58
CA ASP A 232 -16.96 -1.35 7.69
C ASP A 232 -18.44 -1.48 7.32
N VAL A 233 -18.88 -2.71 7.00
CA VAL A 233 -20.26 -3.00 6.61
C VAL A 233 -21.23 -3.03 7.79
N THR A 234 -20.73 -3.06 9.01
CA THR A 234 -21.49 -3.03 10.26
C THR A 234 -21.65 -1.62 10.82
N SER A 235 -20.96 -0.61 10.22
CA SER A 235 -21.10 0.79 10.60
C SER A 235 -22.51 1.31 10.30
N THR A 236 -22.99 2.17 11.18
CA THR A 236 -24.24 2.94 10.97
C THR A 236 -24.07 4.05 9.92
N GLU A 237 -22.83 4.41 9.60
CA GLU A 237 -22.45 5.45 8.63
C GLU A 237 -22.33 4.87 7.21
N LYS A 238 -23.33 5.10 6.36
CA LYS A 238 -23.34 4.47 5.00
C LYS A 238 -22.26 5.01 4.05
N ASN A 239 -21.93 6.30 4.14
CA ASN A 239 -21.02 6.98 3.18
C ASN A 239 -19.64 7.27 3.76
N PHE A 240 -19.47 7.17 5.07
CA PHE A 240 -18.24 7.54 5.79
C PHE A 240 -17.72 6.38 6.64
N CYS A 241 -17.82 5.17 6.12
CA CYS A 241 -17.47 3.92 6.81
C CYS A 241 -16.19 3.26 6.25
N TYR A 242 -15.35 4.01 5.55
CA TYR A 242 -14.09 3.52 5.02
C TYR A 242 -12.92 4.00 5.89
N ILE A 243 -11.95 3.11 6.14
CA ILE A 243 -10.75 3.46 6.91
C ILE A 243 -9.95 4.52 6.14
N HIS A 244 -9.72 5.65 6.77
CA HIS A 244 -9.07 6.83 6.19
C HIS A 244 -7.98 7.38 7.10
N ASP A 245 -6.84 7.76 6.54
CA ASP A 245 -5.77 8.47 7.24
C ASP A 245 -6.02 9.98 7.17
N ALA A 246 -6.44 10.57 8.30
CA ALA A 246 -6.85 11.97 8.38
C ALA A 246 -5.68 12.88 8.82
N SER A 247 -4.94 13.48 7.88
CA SER A 247 -3.84 14.42 8.18
C SER A 247 -4.28 15.61 9.02
N SER A 248 -5.50 16.12 8.79
CA SER A 248 -6.07 17.21 9.58
C SER A 248 -6.32 16.85 11.06
N GLN A 249 -6.24 15.57 11.41
CA GLN A 249 -6.40 15.03 12.76
C GLN A 249 -5.14 14.27 13.20
N SER A 250 -3.96 14.76 12.89
CA SER A 250 -2.68 14.16 13.26
C SER A 250 -2.54 12.71 12.74
N HIS A 251 -3.07 12.43 11.55
CA HIS A 251 -3.10 11.11 10.93
C HIS A 251 -3.88 10.05 11.71
N ASN A 252 -4.88 10.42 12.50
CA ASN A 252 -5.81 9.47 13.06
C ASN A 252 -6.50 8.66 11.96
N LEU A 253 -6.66 7.35 12.18
CA LEU A 253 -7.49 6.50 11.33
C LEU A 253 -8.95 6.75 11.71
N VAL A 254 -9.74 7.27 10.77
CA VAL A 254 -11.12 7.69 10.96
C VAL A 254 -12.02 7.14 9.86
N GLY A 255 -13.33 7.35 9.99
CA GLY A 255 -14.28 7.10 8.91
C GLY A 255 -14.34 8.24 7.90
N TRP A 256 -14.22 7.91 6.60
CA TRP A 256 -14.33 8.87 5.49
C TRP A 256 -14.90 8.22 4.23
N GLY A 257 -15.05 9.02 3.15
CA GLY A 257 -15.61 8.59 1.88
C GLY A 257 -14.64 7.69 1.09
N GLU A 258 -15.19 6.77 0.31
CA GLU A 258 -14.48 5.77 -0.49
C GLU A 258 -13.50 6.36 -1.51
N SER A 259 -13.90 7.45 -2.17
CA SER A 259 -13.15 8.03 -3.31
C SER A 259 -11.91 8.83 -2.91
N ALA A 260 -11.73 9.11 -1.62
CA ALA A 260 -10.57 9.84 -1.15
C ALA A 260 -9.30 8.97 -1.25
N ASP A 261 -8.21 9.52 -1.78
CA ASP A 261 -6.94 8.77 -1.93
C ASP A 261 -6.40 8.24 -0.60
N ALA A 262 -6.56 9.00 0.49
CA ALA A 262 -6.17 8.56 1.83
C ALA A 262 -7.13 7.51 2.45
N SER A 263 -8.23 7.12 1.76
CA SER A 263 -9.08 5.96 2.08
C SER A 263 -8.69 4.69 1.31
N GLN A 264 -7.65 4.77 0.47
CA GLN A 264 -7.16 3.65 -0.33
C GLN A 264 -5.82 3.16 0.20
N TRP A 265 -5.68 1.83 0.23
CA TRP A 265 -4.58 1.16 0.90
C TRP A 265 -3.99 0.06 0.00
N TYR A 266 -2.67 -0.07 0.01
CA TYR A 266 -2.02 -1.32 -0.37
C TYR A 266 -2.11 -2.29 0.80
N ILE A 267 -2.55 -3.52 0.55
CA ILE A 267 -2.55 -4.61 1.53
C ILE A 267 -1.28 -5.41 1.28
N VAL A 268 -0.26 -5.20 2.11
CA VAL A 268 1.10 -5.77 1.94
C VAL A 268 1.26 -6.97 2.85
N GLU A 269 1.67 -8.13 2.34
CA GLU A 269 1.91 -9.32 3.18
C GLU A 269 3.01 -9.02 4.21
N ALA A 270 2.72 -9.29 5.48
CA ALA A 270 3.67 -9.13 6.57
C ALA A 270 4.49 -10.42 6.74
N THR A 271 5.72 -10.42 6.23
CA THR A 271 6.62 -11.58 6.27
C THR A 271 7.51 -11.62 7.51
N ASP A 272 7.82 -10.47 8.08
CA ASP A 272 8.72 -10.34 9.23
C ASP A 272 8.42 -9.07 10.04
N VAL A 273 8.99 -9.01 11.23
CA VAL A 273 9.04 -7.80 12.10
C VAL A 273 10.44 -7.62 12.66
N GLU A 274 10.80 -6.39 13.00
CA GLU A 274 12.04 -6.05 13.68
C GLU A 274 11.79 -5.69 15.14
N VAL A 275 12.69 -6.15 16.02
CA VAL A 275 12.70 -5.87 17.45
C VAL A 275 14.04 -5.23 17.80
N THR A 276 14.00 -4.04 18.37
CA THR A 276 15.21 -3.39 18.89
C THR A 276 15.74 -4.14 20.10
N LEU A 277 17.02 -4.47 20.08
CA LEU A 277 17.73 -5.06 21.21
C LEU A 277 18.50 -3.97 21.95
N ASN A 278 18.38 -3.95 23.27
CA ASN A 278 19.08 -3.01 24.15
C ASN A 278 20.33 -3.67 24.76
N THR A 279 21.47 -3.04 24.57
CA THR A 279 22.74 -3.55 25.10
C THR A 279 22.78 -3.45 26.61
N ALA A 280 23.15 -4.57 27.25
CA ALA A 280 23.41 -4.66 28.68
C ALA A 280 24.52 -5.66 28.89
N ASP A 281 25.57 -5.25 29.62
CA ASP A 281 26.79 -6.01 29.83
C ASP A 281 27.44 -6.44 28.48
N ASN A 282 27.66 -7.73 28.30
CA ASN A 282 28.28 -8.30 27.09
C ASN A 282 27.26 -8.90 26.10
N ALA A 283 26.01 -8.49 26.16
CA ALA A 283 24.94 -8.96 25.27
C ALA A 283 23.90 -7.88 25.04
N SER A 284 23.00 -8.11 24.13
CA SER A 284 21.83 -7.26 23.89
C SER A 284 20.53 -8.06 24.10
N TYR A 285 19.46 -7.40 24.58
CA TYR A 285 18.27 -8.05 25.06
C TYR A 285 17.00 -7.31 24.61
N ALA A 286 15.93 -8.07 24.40
CA ALA A 286 14.56 -7.58 24.36
C ALA A 286 13.61 -8.63 24.93
N THR A 287 12.42 -8.23 25.31
CA THR A 287 11.31 -9.14 25.60
C THR A 287 10.24 -8.98 24.53
N VAL A 288 9.63 -10.07 24.12
CA VAL A 288 8.51 -10.04 23.19
C VAL A 288 7.37 -10.99 23.63
N TYR A 289 6.16 -10.53 23.37
CA TYR A 289 4.93 -11.33 23.47
C TYR A 289 4.06 -10.97 22.26
N LEU A 290 3.92 -11.89 21.33
CA LEU A 290 3.31 -11.61 20.02
C LEU A 290 2.02 -12.39 19.83
N PRO A 291 0.98 -11.81 19.19
CA PRO A 291 -0.26 -12.50 18.90
C PRO A 291 -0.14 -13.50 17.73
N PHE A 292 1.02 -13.57 17.12
CA PHE A 292 1.33 -14.43 15.98
C PHE A 292 2.56 -15.29 16.25
N ALA A 293 2.64 -16.43 15.57
CA ALA A 293 3.81 -17.30 15.66
C ALA A 293 4.95 -16.78 14.75
N VAL A 294 6.17 -17.04 15.18
CA VAL A 294 7.42 -16.72 14.49
C VAL A 294 8.09 -18.02 14.11
N SER A 295 8.42 -18.20 12.84
CA SER A 295 9.08 -19.42 12.34
C SER A 295 10.60 -19.40 12.54
N SER A 296 11.22 -18.22 12.56
CA SER A 296 12.67 -18.06 12.77
C SER A 296 13.01 -16.71 13.39
N VAL A 297 14.12 -16.65 14.10
CA VAL A 297 14.71 -15.44 14.70
C VAL A 297 16.12 -15.28 14.17
N GLN A 298 16.44 -14.11 13.61
CA GLN A 298 17.78 -13.74 13.18
C GLN A 298 18.31 -12.61 14.06
N GLY A 299 19.60 -12.60 14.39
CA GLY A 299 20.24 -11.58 15.23
C GLY A 299 20.09 -11.83 16.75
N ALA A 300 19.28 -12.82 17.15
CA ALA A 300 19.13 -13.22 18.56
C ALA A 300 18.73 -14.68 18.70
N THR A 301 18.91 -15.22 19.90
CA THR A 301 18.32 -16.49 20.33
C THR A 301 17.14 -16.19 21.25
N ALA A 302 16.01 -16.89 21.05
CA ALA A 302 14.84 -16.78 21.90
C ALA A 302 14.91 -17.76 23.08
N TYR A 303 14.58 -17.29 24.28
CA TYR A 303 14.57 -18.07 25.51
C TYR A 303 13.22 -18.00 26.19
N ILE A 304 12.73 -19.14 26.66
CA ILE A 304 11.64 -19.25 27.64
C ILE A 304 12.24 -19.32 29.05
N GLY A 305 11.46 -18.94 30.08
CA GLY A 305 11.84 -19.05 31.48
C GLY A 305 11.11 -20.21 32.14
N GLN A 306 11.84 -21.24 32.59
CA GLN A 306 11.27 -22.38 33.31
C GLN A 306 11.59 -22.27 34.81
N LYS A 307 10.58 -22.42 35.66
CA LYS A 307 10.78 -22.36 37.12
C LYS A 307 11.70 -23.49 37.60
N GLN A 308 12.68 -23.12 38.40
CA GLN A 308 13.64 -24.01 39.09
C GLN A 308 13.57 -23.76 40.60
N GLY A 309 12.36 -23.94 41.20
CA GLY A 309 12.09 -23.56 42.58
C GLY A 309 11.32 -22.24 42.70
N GLU A 310 11.35 -21.61 43.89
CA GLU A 310 10.50 -20.45 44.18
C GLU A 310 11.02 -19.13 43.60
N SER A 311 12.36 -18.96 43.51
CA SER A 311 12.98 -17.67 43.13
C SER A 311 13.95 -17.76 41.95
N THR A 312 13.98 -18.86 41.22
CA THR A 312 14.95 -19.06 40.14
C THR A 312 14.24 -19.47 38.86
N LEU A 313 14.56 -18.81 37.74
CA LEU A 313 14.17 -19.20 36.39
C LEU A 313 15.39 -19.73 35.63
N ARG A 314 15.24 -20.86 34.99
CA ARG A 314 16.18 -21.36 33.98
C ARG A 314 15.78 -20.83 32.62
N ALA A 315 16.68 -20.14 31.94
CA ALA A 315 16.53 -19.75 30.56
C ALA A 315 16.78 -20.95 29.65
N THR A 316 15.80 -21.37 28.89
CA THR A 316 15.88 -22.50 27.94
C THR A 316 15.66 -21.96 26.52
N ALA A 317 16.65 -22.18 25.63
CA ALA A 317 16.55 -21.75 24.25
C ALA A 317 15.45 -22.50 23.51
N ILE A 318 14.75 -21.81 22.62
CA ILE A 318 13.80 -22.40 21.68
C ILE A 318 14.27 -22.10 20.25
N GLU A 319 14.54 -23.13 19.46
CA GLU A 319 15.20 -23.01 18.14
C GLU A 319 14.22 -23.12 16.97
N ALA A 320 13.09 -23.78 17.14
CA ALA A 320 12.12 -24.02 16.08
C ALA A 320 11.00 -22.95 16.04
N GLY A 321 11.36 -21.68 16.27
CA GLY A 321 10.46 -20.53 16.25
C GLY A 321 9.81 -20.23 17.60
N ILE A 322 8.95 -19.22 17.65
CA ILE A 322 8.24 -18.75 18.85
C ILE A 322 6.74 -18.98 18.64
N PRO A 323 6.06 -19.81 19.43
CA PRO A 323 4.61 -19.95 19.33
C PRO A 323 3.89 -18.62 19.61
N ALA A 324 2.73 -18.40 19.01
CA ALA A 324 1.90 -17.25 19.31
C ALA A 324 1.55 -17.20 20.81
N ASN A 325 1.41 -15.99 21.35
CA ASN A 325 1.08 -15.74 22.77
C ASN A 325 2.06 -16.39 23.75
N THR A 326 3.34 -16.40 23.37
CA THR A 326 4.43 -16.93 24.19
C THR A 326 5.38 -15.80 24.59
N GLY A 327 5.55 -15.58 25.89
CA GLY A 327 6.54 -14.63 26.40
C GLY A 327 7.95 -15.19 26.23
N VAL A 328 8.84 -14.44 25.62
CA VAL A 328 10.25 -14.83 25.44
C VAL A 328 11.20 -13.66 25.70
N ILE A 329 12.42 -14.01 26.08
CA ILE A 329 13.56 -13.09 26.09
C ILE A 329 14.37 -13.36 24.82
N LEU A 330 14.62 -12.32 24.03
CA LEU A 330 15.58 -12.34 22.93
C LEU A 330 16.94 -11.91 23.46
N LYS A 331 17.99 -12.69 23.17
CA LYS A 331 19.37 -12.37 23.51
C LYS A 331 20.25 -12.45 22.29
N GLY A 332 20.84 -11.32 21.93
CA GLY A 332 21.82 -11.16 20.84
C GLY A 332 23.23 -10.87 21.37
N ALA A 333 24.20 -10.77 20.47
CA ALA A 333 25.55 -10.28 20.79
C ALA A 333 25.47 -8.81 21.26
N ALA A 334 26.51 -8.35 21.96
CA ALA A 334 26.53 -7.01 22.58
C ALA A 334 26.38 -5.85 21.56
N ASN A 335 26.80 -6.06 20.32
CA ASN A 335 26.71 -5.10 19.23
C ASN A 335 25.50 -5.35 18.30
N GLU A 336 24.66 -6.34 18.61
CA GLU A 336 23.45 -6.60 17.84
C GLU A 336 22.36 -5.61 18.24
N GLY A 337 22.05 -4.67 17.36
CA GLY A 337 21.08 -3.61 17.65
C GLY A 337 19.62 -4.03 17.42
N LYS A 338 19.38 -5.14 16.71
CA LYS A 338 18.06 -5.62 16.37
C LYS A 338 17.99 -7.12 16.13
N ALA A 339 16.81 -7.69 16.32
CA ALA A 339 16.44 -9.03 15.86
C ALA A 339 15.37 -8.93 14.79
N VAL A 340 15.44 -9.80 13.78
CA VAL A 340 14.39 -9.96 12.74
C VAL A 340 13.65 -11.26 13.02
N LEU A 341 12.34 -11.17 13.17
CA LEU A 341 11.45 -12.27 13.45
C LEU A 341 10.59 -12.55 12.21
N THR A 342 10.79 -13.69 11.56
CA THR A 342 9.99 -14.10 10.39
C THR A 342 8.66 -14.68 10.87
N LEU A 343 7.54 -14.13 10.40
CA LEU A 343 6.21 -14.64 10.70
C LEU A 343 6.02 -16.01 10.05
N GLY A 344 5.40 -16.92 10.78
CA GLY A 344 5.16 -18.28 10.26
C GLY A 344 4.83 -19.27 11.36
N THR A 345 4.80 -20.55 11.02
CA THR A 345 4.50 -21.62 11.96
C THR A 345 5.72 -21.90 12.85
N ALA A 346 5.52 -21.94 14.16
CA ALA A 346 6.50 -22.40 15.13
C ALA A 346 6.21 -23.85 15.50
N THR A 347 7.24 -24.66 15.63
CA THR A 347 7.16 -26.06 16.09
C THR A 347 7.89 -26.30 17.42
N SER A 348 8.47 -25.24 18.02
CA SER A 348 9.12 -25.32 19.32
C SER A 348 8.12 -25.60 20.43
N ASN A 349 8.59 -26.33 21.45
CA ASN A 349 7.82 -26.57 22.68
C ASN A 349 8.13 -25.43 23.67
N ALA A 350 7.09 -24.74 24.12
CA ALA A 350 7.14 -23.72 25.16
C ALA A 350 6.53 -24.20 26.48
N GLU A 351 6.42 -25.51 26.69
CA GLU A 351 5.86 -26.10 27.91
C GLU A 351 6.68 -25.70 29.16
N GLY A 352 5.97 -25.38 30.21
CA GLY A 352 6.58 -24.93 31.46
C GLY A 352 7.13 -23.52 31.44
N ASN A 353 6.86 -22.73 30.38
CA ASN A 353 7.25 -21.33 30.32
C ASN A 353 6.53 -20.52 31.40
N ALA A 354 7.27 -19.87 32.26
CA ALA A 354 6.76 -18.98 33.29
C ALA A 354 6.75 -17.48 32.86
N LEU A 355 7.30 -17.18 31.67
CA LEU A 355 7.25 -15.82 31.12
C LEU A 355 5.86 -15.57 30.55
N THR A 356 5.22 -14.54 31.03
CA THR A 356 3.92 -14.08 30.57
C THR A 356 4.03 -12.71 29.94
N GLY A 357 3.08 -12.35 29.12
CA GLY A 357 2.97 -11.02 28.53
C GLY A 357 1.52 -10.65 28.29
N THR A 358 1.28 -9.40 27.90
CA THR A 358 -0.03 -8.94 27.48
C THR A 358 0.04 -8.24 26.13
N LEU A 359 -1.05 -8.31 25.39
CA LEU A 359 -1.23 -7.58 24.12
C LEU A 359 -1.95 -6.25 24.32
N VAL A 360 -2.42 -5.98 25.54
CA VAL A 360 -3.06 -4.75 25.96
C VAL A 360 -2.33 -4.21 27.19
N GLU A 361 -2.35 -2.91 27.36
CA GLU A 361 -1.83 -2.28 28.56
C GLU A 361 -2.55 -2.84 29.80
N LYS A 362 -1.77 -3.22 30.79
CA LYS A 362 -2.26 -3.82 32.03
C LYS A 362 -1.38 -3.39 33.19
N ASP A 363 -2.00 -2.99 34.29
CA ASP A 363 -1.30 -2.74 35.55
C ASP A 363 -0.83 -4.07 36.17
N TYR A 364 0.43 -4.12 36.56
CA TYR A 364 1.03 -5.24 37.25
C TYR A 364 1.27 -4.86 38.72
N THR A 365 0.89 -5.73 39.62
CA THR A 365 1.02 -5.47 41.06
C THR A 365 2.00 -6.37 41.78
N ASN A 366 2.24 -7.58 41.26
CA ASN A 366 3.10 -8.57 41.91
C ASN A 366 3.99 -9.36 40.93
N GLU A 367 4.03 -8.94 39.67
CA GLU A 367 4.83 -9.58 38.63
C GLU A 367 6.25 -8.98 38.58
N LEU A 368 7.23 -9.80 38.35
CA LEU A 368 8.59 -9.36 38.12
C LEU A 368 8.78 -8.99 36.65
N VAL A 369 9.38 -7.85 36.38
CA VAL A 369 9.68 -7.37 35.03
C VAL A 369 11.13 -7.67 34.69
N PHE A 370 11.38 -8.22 33.48
CA PHE A 370 12.72 -8.39 32.97
C PHE A 370 13.31 -7.03 32.61
N GLY A 371 14.46 -6.72 33.17
CA GLY A 371 15.10 -5.42 33.03
C GLY A 371 16.56 -5.40 33.44
N LYS A 372 17.09 -4.19 33.54
CA LYS A 372 18.46 -3.92 34.02
C LYS A 372 18.39 -3.12 35.32
N SER A 373 19.07 -3.58 36.37
CA SER A 373 19.18 -2.84 37.64
C SER A 373 19.98 -1.55 37.49
N ALA A 374 19.92 -0.68 38.49
CA ALA A 374 20.74 0.52 38.56
C ALA A 374 22.26 0.21 38.57
N GLU A 375 22.62 -0.97 39.07
CA GLU A 375 24.03 -1.45 39.11
C GLU A 375 24.44 -2.18 37.82
N GLY A 376 23.53 -2.29 36.84
CA GLY A 376 23.83 -2.84 35.54
C GLY A 376 23.45 -4.31 35.35
N ALA A 377 23.07 -5.05 36.38
CA ALA A 377 22.74 -6.47 36.29
C ALA A 377 21.41 -6.68 35.53
N VAL A 378 21.37 -7.66 34.63
CA VAL A 378 20.18 -8.05 33.89
C VAL A 378 19.42 -9.16 34.61
N GLY A 379 18.14 -8.99 34.88
CA GLY A 379 17.33 -9.95 35.63
C GLY A 379 15.87 -9.58 35.72
N PHE A 380 15.16 -10.22 36.64
CA PHE A 380 13.77 -9.92 36.97
C PHE A 380 13.71 -9.15 38.27
N TYR A 381 13.00 -8.02 38.26
CA TYR A 381 12.91 -7.07 39.37
C TYR A 381 11.45 -6.74 39.68
#